data_0c955c67646066312c5cb04ba539e9eb
#
_entry.id   0c955c67646066312c5cb04ba539e9eb
#
_cell.length_a   1.000
_cell.length_b   1.000
_cell.length_c   1.000
_cell.angle_alpha   90.00
_cell.angle_beta   90.00
_cell.angle_gamma   90.00
#
_symmetry.space_group_name_H-M   'P 1'
#
loop_
_entity.id
_entity.type
_entity.pdbx_description
1 polymer ?
#
loop_
_entity_poly.entity_id
_entity_poly.type
_entity_poly.pdbx_seq_one_letter_code
_entity_poly.pdbx_strand_id
1 'polypeptide(L)'
;IPAMERRIRTELTEAAEDGAIQLFSDNLRHLLLIAPLKGRVVLGFDPAFRTGAKLAVVDATGKMLTTHVIYPVPPAKPAQIEASKKELSELIEQFGVEIIAIGNGTASRESEAFVAEVLKSHPTVSYVIVNESGASVYSASELARHEFPELTVEKRSAISIARRLQDPLAELVKIDPKSIGVGQYQHDVSQKKLSESLDFVVDTVVNQVGVCLLYTSPS
;
A
#
# COMPACT_ATOMS: atom_id res chain seq x y z
N ILE A 1 27.04 -27.58 -32.97
CA ILE A 1 26.04 -27.92 -31.91
C ILE A 1 26.11 -26.90 -30.75
N PRO A 2 27.25 -26.61 -30.06
CA PRO A 2 27.25 -25.71 -28.90
C PRO A 2 26.79 -24.26 -29.21
N ALA A 3 27.11 -23.74 -30.39
CA ALA A 3 26.71 -22.38 -30.80
C ALA A 3 25.19 -22.30 -31.04
N MET A 4 24.60 -23.30 -31.67
CA MET A 4 23.15 -23.37 -31.91
C MET A 4 22.38 -23.54 -30.59
N GLU A 5 22.88 -24.40 -29.71
CA GLU A 5 22.28 -24.59 -28.37
C GLU A 5 22.30 -23.31 -27.57
N ARG A 6 23.40 -22.58 -27.54
CA ARG A 6 23.52 -21.28 -26.89
C ARG A 6 22.53 -20.27 -27.46
N ARG A 7 22.41 -20.20 -28.79
CA ARG A 7 21.47 -19.29 -29.46
C ARG A 7 20.02 -19.61 -29.07
N ILE A 8 19.62 -20.88 -29.10
CA ILE A 8 18.28 -21.30 -28.72
C ILE A 8 17.98 -20.92 -27.26
N ARG A 9 18.94 -21.15 -26.33
CA ARG A 9 18.77 -20.76 -24.92
C ARG A 9 18.59 -19.26 -24.77
N THR A 10 19.40 -18.46 -25.50
CA THR A 10 19.26 -16.99 -25.46
C THR A 10 17.89 -16.55 -25.97
N GLU A 11 17.44 -17.05 -27.12
CA GLU A 11 16.14 -16.72 -27.69
C GLU A 11 14.97 -17.12 -26.76
N LEU A 12 15.06 -18.28 -26.11
CA LEU A 12 14.06 -18.73 -25.13
C LEU A 12 14.06 -17.84 -23.87
N THR A 13 15.24 -17.46 -23.37
CA THR A 13 15.35 -16.58 -22.22
C THR A 13 14.77 -15.21 -22.51
N GLU A 14 15.12 -14.62 -23.65
CA GLU A 14 14.59 -13.32 -24.07
C GLU A 14 13.06 -13.34 -24.22
N ALA A 15 12.51 -14.38 -24.82
CA ALA A 15 11.07 -14.53 -24.96
C ALA A 15 10.36 -14.70 -23.60
N ALA A 16 10.99 -15.44 -22.66
CA ALA A 16 10.47 -15.59 -21.31
C ALA A 16 10.52 -14.29 -20.51
N GLU A 17 11.62 -13.52 -20.63
CA GLU A 17 11.75 -12.20 -19.99
C GLU A 17 10.69 -11.21 -20.52
N ASP A 18 10.50 -11.13 -21.83
CA ASP A 18 9.53 -10.23 -22.45
C ASP A 18 8.10 -10.59 -21.99
N GLY A 19 7.77 -11.89 -21.92
CA GLY A 19 6.50 -12.37 -21.38
C GLY A 19 6.31 -12.02 -19.89
N ALA A 20 7.35 -12.14 -19.08
CA ALA A 20 7.32 -11.78 -17.67
C ALA A 20 7.12 -10.27 -17.47
N ILE A 21 7.84 -9.44 -18.22
CA ILE A 21 7.71 -7.97 -18.19
C ILE A 21 6.30 -7.54 -18.57
N GLN A 22 5.71 -8.17 -19.59
CA GLN A 22 4.32 -7.90 -19.97
C GLN A 22 3.35 -8.21 -18.83
N LEU A 23 3.49 -9.37 -18.16
CA LEU A 23 2.68 -9.73 -17.01
C LEU A 23 2.83 -8.74 -15.85
N PHE A 24 4.06 -8.28 -15.58
CA PHE A 24 4.31 -7.28 -14.53
C PHE A 24 3.65 -5.94 -14.87
N SER A 25 3.69 -5.55 -16.13
CA SER A 25 3.03 -4.35 -16.63
C SER A 25 1.50 -4.43 -16.49
N ASP A 26 0.91 -5.57 -16.79
CA ASP A 26 -0.53 -5.81 -16.63
C ASP A 26 -0.93 -5.79 -15.15
N ASN A 27 -0.12 -6.39 -14.27
CA ASN A 27 -0.34 -6.35 -12.83
C ASN A 27 -0.29 -4.91 -12.28
N LEU A 28 0.71 -4.11 -12.71
CA LEU A 28 0.79 -2.70 -12.33
C LEU A 28 -0.45 -1.93 -12.81
N ARG A 29 -0.85 -2.13 -14.06
CA ARG A 29 -2.05 -1.49 -14.62
C ARG A 29 -3.29 -1.80 -13.79
N HIS A 30 -3.49 -3.06 -13.40
CA HIS A 30 -4.61 -3.45 -12.57
C HIS A 30 -4.58 -2.76 -11.19
N LEU A 31 -3.40 -2.65 -10.57
CA LEU A 31 -3.26 -1.95 -9.28
C LEU A 31 -3.59 -0.46 -9.39
N LEU A 32 -3.13 0.21 -10.46
CA LEU A 32 -3.38 1.63 -10.69
C LEU A 32 -4.85 1.94 -11.02
N LEU A 33 -5.56 0.99 -11.63
CA LEU A 33 -6.95 1.14 -12.04
C LEU A 33 -7.97 0.59 -11.02
N ILE A 34 -7.54 0.23 -9.82
CA ILE A 34 -8.49 -0.13 -8.75
C ILE A 34 -9.42 1.05 -8.50
N ALA A 35 -10.72 0.78 -8.42
CA ALA A 35 -11.72 1.81 -8.22
C ALA A 35 -11.50 2.55 -6.88
N PRO A 36 -11.42 3.89 -6.89
CA PRO A 36 -11.21 4.68 -5.68
C PRO A 36 -12.46 4.67 -4.78
N LEU A 37 -12.25 4.61 -3.48
CA LEU A 37 -13.30 4.70 -2.47
C LEU A 37 -13.30 6.09 -1.84
N LYS A 38 -13.66 7.10 -2.62
CA LYS A 38 -13.65 8.51 -2.20
C LYS A 38 -14.74 8.85 -1.20
N GLY A 39 -14.50 9.91 -0.43
CA GLY A 39 -15.52 10.49 0.45
C GLY A 39 -15.78 9.72 1.75
N ARG A 40 -14.87 8.84 2.17
CA ARG A 40 -14.97 8.05 3.39
C ARG A 40 -13.86 8.38 4.37
N VAL A 41 -14.16 8.32 5.66
CA VAL A 41 -13.16 8.36 6.72
C VAL A 41 -12.53 6.97 6.84
N VAL A 42 -11.22 6.89 6.61
CA VAL A 42 -10.50 5.61 6.56
C VAL A 42 -9.44 5.58 7.66
N LEU A 43 -9.37 4.45 8.37
CA LEU A 43 -8.27 4.13 9.27
C LEU A 43 -7.30 3.19 8.55
N GLY A 44 -6.08 3.64 8.30
CA GLY A 44 -5.00 2.80 7.80
C GLY A 44 -4.35 2.05 8.95
N PHE A 45 -4.18 0.76 8.77
CA PHE A 45 -3.59 -0.16 9.73
C PHE A 45 -2.38 -0.82 9.08
N ASP A 46 -1.19 -0.47 9.56
CA ASP A 46 0.09 -1.05 9.12
C ASP A 46 0.53 -2.11 10.14
N PRO A 47 0.35 -3.41 9.84
CA PRO A 47 0.57 -4.49 10.80
C PRO A 47 2.05 -4.68 11.12
N ALA A 48 2.36 -5.00 12.39
CA ALA A 48 3.69 -5.44 12.78
C ALA A 48 3.65 -6.21 14.12
N PHE A 49 4.51 -7.22 14.27
CA PHE A 49 4.57 -8.01 15.51
C PHE A 49 5.26 -7.30 16.66
N ARG A 50 6.47 -6.78 16.47
CA ARG A 50 7.34 -6.31 17.55
C ARG A 50 7.23 -4.82 17.82
N THR A 51 7.15 -4.03 16.78
CA THR A 51 7.15 -2.56 16.87
C THR A 51 5.75 -1.99 17.12
N GLY A 52 4.75 -2.85 17.22
CA GLY A 52 3.34 -2.47 17.27
C GLY A 52 2.79 -2.08 15.89
N ALA A 53 1.49 -2.25 15.72
CA ALA A 53 0.79 -1.81 14.52
C ALA A 53 0.64 -0.29 14.53
N LYS A 54 0.90 0.35 13.40
CA LYS A 54 0.75 1.79 13.23
C LYS A 54 -0.61 2.08 12.64
N LEU A 55 -1.31 3.00 13.25
CA LEU A 55 -2.61 3.45 12.82
C LEU A 55 -2.53 4.88 12.33
N ALA A 56 -3.28 5.19 11.30
CA ALA A 56 -3.50 6.57 10.84
C ALA A 56 -4.95 6.74 10.42
N VAL A 57 -5.62 7.76 10.93
CA VAL A 57 -6.96 8.13 10.48
C VAL A 57 -6.83 9.24 9.46
N VAL A 58 -7.46 9.07 8.31
CA VAL A 58 -7.57 10.10 7.27
C VAL A 58 -9.03 10.44 7.04
N ASP A 59 -9.30 11.73 6.83
CA ASP A 59 -10.65 12.21 6.53
C ASP A 59 -11.07 11.86 5.09
N ALA A 60 -12.28 12.23 4.72
CA ALA A 60 -12.86 11.99 3.39
C ALA A 60 -12.06 12.61 2.22
N THR A 61 -11.13 13.52 2.51
CA THR A 61 -10.26 14.17 1.52
C THR A 61 -8.84 13.60 1.49
N GLY A 62 -8.54 12.64 2.37
CA GLY A 62 -7.21 12.06 2.53
C GLY A 62 -6.29 12.84 3.46
N LYS A 63 -6.79 13.87 4.15
CA LYS A 63 -6.01 14.61 5.16
C LYS A 63 -5.85 13.76 6.43
N MET A 64 -4.64 13.65 6.91
CA MET A 64 -4.34 12.95 8.16
C MET A 64 -4.93 13.71 9.36
N LEU A 65 -5.70 12.99 10.19
CA LEU A 65 -6.31 13.49 11.41
C LEU A 65 -5.49 13.14 12.65
N THR A 66 -5.08 11.88 12.75
CA THR A 66 -4.29 11.38 13.89
C THR A 66 -3.47 10.15 13.51
N THR A 67 -2.45 9.85 14.32
CA THR A 67 -1.64 8.62 14.21
C THR A 67 -1.41 7.99 15.58
N HIS A 68 -1.54 6.68 15.67
CA HIS A 68 -1.37 5.91 16.90
C HIS A 68 -0.48 4.68 16.68
N VAL A 69 -0.04 4.06 17.78
CA VAL A 69 0.67 2.78 17.77
C VAL A 69 0.00 1.89 18.81
N ILE A 70 -0.50 0.75 18.36
CA ILE A 70 -1.13 -0.24 19.23
C ILE A 70 -0.38 -1.58 19.16
N TYR A 71 -0.62 -2.44 20.13
CA TYR A 71 0.00 -3.77 20.23
C TYR A 71 -1.08 -4.86 20.20
N PRO A 72 -1.65 -5.14 19.01
CA PRO A 72 -2.87 -5.96 18.88
C PRO A 72 -2.61 -7.46 18.94
N VAL A 73 -1.36 -7.92 18.73
CA VAL A 73 -1.03 -9.33 18.52
C VAL A 73 0.21 -9.75 19.31
N PRO A 74 0.40 -11.05 19.61
CA PRO A 74 1.64 -11.53 20.22
C PRO A 74 2.89 -11.08 19.43
N PRO A 75 4.00 -10.75 20.12
CA PRO A 75 4.33 -11.05 21.50
C PRO A 75 3.80 -10.06 22.56
N ALA A 76 2.82 -9.22 22.22
CA ALA A 76 2.18 -8.33 23.17
C ALA A 76 1.49 -9.12 24.31
N LYS A 77 1.53 -8.55 25.51
CA LYS A 77 0.86 -9.14 26.68
C LYS A 77 -0.66 -9.00 26.54
N PRO A 78 -1.47 -9.92 27.15
CA PRO A 78 -2.94 -9.82 27.08
C PRO A 78 -3.49 -8.45 27.47
N ALA A 79 -2.95 -7.81 28.50
CA ALA A 79 -3.36 -6.47 28.91
C ALA A 79 -3.10 -5.39 27.84
N GLN A 80 -2.03 -5.53 27.05
CA GLN A 80 -1.73 -4.62 25.95
C GLN A 80 -2.70 -4.85 24.78
N ILE A 81 -3.06 -6.10 24.51
CA ILE A 81 -4.03 -6.44 23.47
C ILE A 81 -5.41 -5.87 23.83
N GLU A 82 -5.85 -6.00 25.08
CA GLU A 82 -7.12 -5.42 25.53
C GLU A 82 -7.11 -3.88 25.49
N ALA A 83 -6.00 -3.26 25.91
CA ALA A 83 -5.83 -1.81 25.75
C ALA A 83 -5.90 -1.37 24.27
N SER A 84 -5.31 -2.16 23.37
CA SER A 84 -5.35 -1.92 21.94
C SER A 84 -6.76 -2.03 21.34
N LYS A 85 -7.58 -2.97 21.84
CA LYS A 85 -9.00 -3.07 21.42
C LYS A 85 -9.77 -1.82 21.82
N LYS A 86 -9.58 -1.36 23.06
CA LYS A 86 -10.23 -0.15 23.56
C LYS A 86 -9.81 1.08 22.75
N GLU A 87 -8.51 1.26 22.52
CA GLU A 87 -7.97 2.38 21.74
C GLU A 87 -8.50 2.38 20.30
N LEU A 88 -8.57 1.22 19.64
CA LEU A 88 -9.13 1.12 18.29
C LEU A 88 -10.63 1.50 18.28
N SER A 89 -11.41 1.03 19.27
CA SER A 89 -12.82 1.41 19.39
C SER A 89 -13.00 2.90 19.62
N GLU A 90 -12.19 3.52 20.49
CA GLU A 90 -12.21 4.96 20.74
C GLU A 90 -11.89 5.77 19.46
N LEU A 91 -10.92 5.33 18.68
CA LEU A 91 -10.58 5.98 17.40
C LEU A 91 -11.73 5.87 16.38
N ILE A 92 -12.38 4.70 16.30
CA ILE A 92 -13.54 4.49 15.42
C ILE A 92 -14.67 5.48 15.77
N GLU A 93 -15.01 5.60 17.04
CA GLU A 93 -16.08 6.46 17.52
C GLU A 93 -15.72 7.94 17.42
N GLN A 94 -14.51 8.31 17.85
CA GLN A 94 -14.07 9.72 17.90
C GLN A 94 -14.01 10.36 16.51
N PHE A 95 -13.54 9.62 15.52
CA PHE A 95 -13.32 10.16 14.16
C PHE A 95 -14.40 9.72 13.16
N GLY A 96 -15.36 8.91 13.58
CA GLY A 96 -16.38 8.40 12.68
C GLY A 96 -15.80 7.53 11.57
N VAL A 97 -14.86 6.64 11.90
CA VAL A 97 -14.22 5.75 10.93
C VAL A 97 -15.27 4.86 10.30
N GLU A 98 -15.29 4.80 8.98
CA GLU A 98 -16.21 3.98 8.22
C GLU A 98 -15.56 2.69 7.71
N ILE A 99 -14.25 2.74 7.43
CA ILE A 99 -13.52 1.61 6.86
C ILE A 99 -12.12 1.54 7.46
N ILE A 100 -11.67 0.32 7.73
CA ILE A 100 -10.29 0.02 8.15
C ILE A 100 -9.55 -0.62 6.97
N ALA A 101 -8.49 0.02 6.50
CA ALA A 101 -7.59 -0.50 5.47
C ALA A 101 -6.41 -1.20 6.15
N ILE A 102 -6.33 -2.51 6.09
CA ILE A 102 -5.26 -3.32 6.71
C ILE A 102 -4.23 -3.69 5.65
N GLY A 103 -2.97 -3.34 5.87
CA GLY A 103 -1.86 -3.77 5.02
C GLY A 103 -1.71 -5.29 4.97
N ASN A 104 -1.34 -5.83 3.82
CA ASN A 104 -1.22 -7.28 3.60
C ASN A 104 0.17 -7.86 3.94
N GLY A 105 0.99 -7.14 4.67
CA GLY A 105 2.34 -7.57 5.04
C GLY A 105 2.42 -8.47 6.25
N THR A 106 3.52 -8.34 6.98
CA THR A 106 3.80 -9.15 8.18
C THR A 106 2.71 -8.91 9.25
N ALA A 107 2.23 -9.97 9.90
CA ALA A 107 1.16 -9.96 10.91
C ALA A 107 -0.23 -9.53 10.39
N SER A 108 -0.45 -9.53 9.08
CA SER A 108 -1.73 -9.13 8.50
C SER A 108 -2.90 -10.03 8.95
N ARG A 109 -2.71 -11.34 8.96
CA ARG A 109 -3.77 -12.30 9.36
C ARG A 109 -4.17 -12.18 10.82
N GLU A 110 -3.19 -12.02 11.70
CA GLU A 110 -3.42 -11.82 13.13
C GLU A 110 -4.10 -10.48 13.39
N SER A 111 -3.69 -9.44 12.65
CA SER A 111 -4.31 -8.12 12.72
C SER A 111 -5.73 -8.11 12.17
N GLU A 112 -5.99 -8.85 11.10
CA GLU A 112 -7.34 -9.04 10.57
C GLU A 112 -8.26 -9.68 11.61
N ALA A 113 -7.82 -10.77 12.26
CA ALA A 113 -8.58 -11.42 13.32
C ALA A 113 -8.87 -10.48 14.50
N PHE A 114 -7.88 -9.66 14.90
CA PHE A 114 -8.02 -8.66 15.94
C PHE A 114 -9.06 -7.58 15.55
N VAL A 115 -8.94 -7.02 14.35
CA VAL A 115 -9.88 -6.01 13.85
C VAL A 115 -11.29 -6.59 13.74
N ALA A 116 -11.45 -7.79 13.19
CA ALA A 116 -12.74 -8.46 13.08
C ALA A 116 -13.40 -8.69 14.45
N GLU A 117 -12.61 -8.94 15.50
CA GLU A 117 -13.13 -9.05 16.87
C GLU A 117 -13.64 -7.71 17.41
N VAL A 118 -12.88 -6.62 17.24
CA VAL A 118 -13.30 -5.26 17.63
C VAL A 118 -14.55 -4.83 16.89
N LEU A 119 -14.65 -5.14 15.60
CA LEU A 119 -15.79 -4.74 14.75
C LEU A 119 -17.11 -5.46 15.08
N LYS A 120 -17.11 -6.49 15.94
CA LYS A 120 -18.36 -7.05 16.46
C LYS A 120 -19.21 -6.03 17.24
N SER A 121 -18.54 -5.04 17.86
CA SER A 121 -19.19 -3.92 18.54
C SER A 121 -19.47 -2.71 17.63
N HIS A 122 -18.94 -2.72 16.39
CA HIS A 122 -19.09 -1.62 15.42
C HIS A 122 -19.63 -2.14 14.07
N PRO A 123 -20.87 -2.64 13.99
CA PRO A 123 -21.41 -3.35 12.81
C PRO A 123 -21.53 -2.50 11.56
N THR A 124 -21.41 -1.19 11.67
CA THR A 124 -21.45 -0.24 10.55
C THR A 124 -20.08 -0.01 9.90
N VAL A 125 -19.00 -0.46 10.56
CA VAL A 125 -17.63 -0.30 10.08
C VAL A 125 -17.19 -1.58 9.36
N SER A 126 -16.58 -1.41 8.20
CA SER A 126 -16.02 -2.53 7.43
C SER A 126 -14.49 -2.51 7.48
N TYR A 127 -13.87 -3.63 7.13
CA TYR A 127 -12.42 -3.64 6.87
C TYR A 127 -12.12 -4.25 5.51
N VAL A 128 -10.96 -3.92 4.98
CA VAL A 128 -10.45 -4.45 3.71
C VAL A 128 -8.95 -4.63 3.80
N ILE A 129 -8.44 -5.70 3.19
CA ILE A 129 -7.01 -5.93 3.04
C ILE A 129 -6.51 -5.15 1.84
N VAL A 130 -5.49 -4.32 2.06
CA VAL A 130 -4.89 -3.45 1.04
C VAL A 130 -3.46 -3.90 0.75
N ASN A 131 -3.07 -3.91 -0.50
CA ASN A 131 -1.69 -4.16 -0.89
C ASN A 131 -0.81 -3.01 -0.38
N GLU A 132 0.13 -3.31 0.52
CA GLU A 132 1.05 -2.33 1.12
C GLU A 132 2.40 -2.22 0.39
N SER A 133 2.60 -2.97 -0.70
CA SER A 133 3.86 -2.95 -1.46
C SER A 133 4.29 -1.52 -1.78
N GLY A 134 5.56 -1.21 -1.52
CA GLY A 134 6.11 0.13 -1.68
C GLY A 134 5.69 1.18 -0.65
N ALA A 135 4.80 0.88 0.31
CA ALA A 135 4.42 1.85 1.35
C ALA A 135 5.61 2.25 2.23
N SER A 136 6.50 1.31 2.54
CA SER A 136 7.75 1.56 3.26
C SER A 136 8.72 2.43 2.44
N VAL A 137 8.78 2.23 1.11
CA VAL A 137 9.60 3.05 0.21
C VAL A 137 9.08 4.49 0.16
N TYR A 138 7.77 4.66 -0.02
CA TYR A 138 7.14 5.98 0.07
C TYR A 138 7.43 6.65 1.41
N SER A 139 7.21 5.97 2.52
CA SER A 139 7.37 6.54 3.86
C SER A 139 8.78 7.05 4.15
N ALA A 140 9.80 6.47 3.52
CA ALA A 140 11.20 6.88 3.61
C ALA A 140 11.59 7.95 2.58
N SER A 141 10.75 8.22 1.59
CA SER A 141 11.02 9.15 0.48
C SER A 141 11.11 10.60 0.95
N GLU A 142 11.72 11.43 0.12
CA GLU A 142 11.79 12.88 0.34
C GLU A 142 10.39 13.50 0.27
N LEU A 143 9.56 13.03 -0.68
CA LEU A 143 8.18 13.47 -0.81
C LEU A 143 7.38 13.26 0.48
N ALA A 144 7.46 12.08 1.09
CA ALA A 144 6.76 11.79 2.34
C ALA A 144 7.30 12.61 3.53
N ARG A 145 8.58 12.96 3.50
CA ARG A 145 9.16 13.89 4.50
C ARG A 145 8.63 15.31 4.35
N HIS A 146 8.41 15.76 3.13
CA HIS A 146 7.78 17.06 2.87
C HIS A 146 6.30 17.09 3.22
N GLU A 147 5.57 16.01 2.91
CA GLU A 147 4.13 15.91 3.26
C GLU A 147 3.91 15.85 4.78
N PHE A 148 4.80 15.18 5.51
CA PHE A 148 4.66 14.91 6.95
C PHE A 148 6.01 15.08 7.68
N PRO A 149 6.52 16.31 7.82
CA PRO A 149 7.83 16.57 8.41
C PRO A 149 7.93 16.14 9.89
N GLU A 150 6.84 16.26 10.65
CA GLU A 150 6.78 15.86 12.07
C GLU A 150 6.58 14.36 12.31
N LEU A 151 6.25 13.57 11.30
CA LEU A 151 6.00 12.15 11.50
C LEU A 151 7.25 11.32 11.27
N THR A 152 7.36 10.24 12.05
CA THR A 152 8.37 9.21 11.80
C THR A 152 8.04 8.41 10.54
N VAL A 153 9.05 7.80 9.94
CA VAL A 153 8.90 6.95 8.74
C VAL A 153 7.79 5.91 8.93
N GLU A 154 7.75 5.27 10.09
CA GLU A 154 6.78 4.20 10.39
C GLU A 154 5.31 4.69 10.38
N LYS A 155 5.05 5.90 10.83
CA LYS A 155 3.68 6.46 10.88
C LYS A 155 3.17 6.87 9.50
N ARG A 156 4.07 7.26 8.59
CA ARG A 156 3.72 7.65 7.22
C ARG A 156 3.21 6.48 6.39
N SER A 157 3.68 5.25 6.68
CA SER A 157 3.24 4.03 6.01
C SER A 157 1.74 3.79 6.20
N ALA A 158 1.24 3.93 7.42
CA ALA A 158 -0.19 3.75 7.71
C ALA A 158 -1.08 4.78 6.98
N ILE A 159 -0.60 6.02 6.80
CA ILE A 159 -1.30 7.05 6.02
C ILE A 159 -1.39 6.62 4.56
N SER A 160 -0.29 6.12 3.99
CA SER A 160 -0.25 5.62 2.61
C SER A 160 -1.24 4.47 2.41
N ILE A 161 -1.31 3.51 3.34
CA ILE A 161 -2.26 2.39 3.28
C ILE A 161 -3.71 2.90 3.26
N ALA A 162 -4.07 3.87 4.12
CA ALA A 162 -5.41 4.46 4.12
C ALA A 162 -5.74 5.17 2.81
N ARG A 163 -4.82 6.00 2.31
CA ARG A 163 -5.01 6.77 1.07
C ARG A 163 -5.08 5.89 -0.18
N ARG A 164 -4.39 4.75 -0.20
CA ARG A 164 -4.48 3.77 -1.30
C ARG A 164 -5.89 3.23 -1.48
N LEU A 165 -6.67 3.15 -0.41
CA LEU A 165 -8.07 2.76 -0.52
C LEU A 165 -8.92 3.89 -1.08
N GLN A 166 -8.65 5.13 -0.68
CA GLN A 166 -9.41 6.29 -1.12
C GLN A 166 -9.12 6.68 -2.58
N ASP A 167 -7.84 6.68 -2.97
CA ASP A 167 -7.40 7.01 -4.34
C ASP A 167 -6.10 6.26 -4.66
N PRO A 168 -6.20 5.02 -5.15
CA PRO A 168 -5.05 4.17 -5.45
C PRO A 168 -4.07 4.81 -6.41
N LEU A 169 -4.57 5.41 -7.49
CA LEU A 169 -3.73 6.03 -8.51
C LEU A 169 -2.91 7.18 -7.93
N ALA A 170 -3.56 8.13 -7.25
CA ALA A 170 -2.90 9.30 -6.69
C ALA A 170 -1.82 8.94 -5.66
N GLU A 171 -1.99 7.83 -4.95
CA GLU A 171 -1.01 7.37 -3.96
C GLU A 171 0.12 6.53 -4.59
N LEU A 172 -0.20 5.62 -5.52
CA LEU A 172 0.78 4.72 -6.12
C LEU A 172 1.74 5.42 -7.08
N VAL A 173 1.32 6.49 -7.76
CA VAL A 173 2.22 7.28 -8.64
C VAL A 173 3.33 8.02 -7.89
N LYS A 174 3.25 8.10 -6.56
CA LYS A 174 4.30 8.66 -5.70
C LYS A 174 5.47 7.68 -5.48
N ILE A 175 5.34 6.45 -5.92
CA ILE A 175 6.28 5.36 -5.66
C ILE A 175 6.90 4.92 -6.98
N ASP A 176 8.22 4.66 -6.97
CA ASP A 176 8.88 4.02 -8.11
C ASP A 176 8.14 2.72 -8.46
N PRO A 177 7.63 2.55 -9.69
CA PRO A 177 6.86 1.38 -10.10
C PRO A 177 7.55 0.05 -9.82
N LYS A 178 8.88 -0.02 -9.85
CA LYS A 178 9.66 -1.22 -9.50
C LYS A 178 9.59 -1.57 -8.01
N SER A 179 9.30 -0.59 -7.17
CA SER A 179 9.12 -0.79 -5.72
C SER A 179 7.70 -1.23 -5.35
N ILE A 180 6.76 -1.14 -6.29
CA ILE A 180 5.44 -1.73 -6.17
C ILE A 180 5.61 -3.19 -6.57
N GLY A 181 5.49 -4.14 -5.66
CA GLY A 181 5.68 -5.57 -5.94
C GLY A 181 4.68 -6.10 -6.97
N VAL A 182 5.02 -5.97 -8.25
CA VAL A 182 4.15 -6.33 -9.39
C VAL A 182 4.26 -7.80 -9.80
N GLY A 183 5.26 -8.52 -9.28
CA GLY A 183 5.43 -9.95 -9.54
C GLY A 183 6.62 -10.55 -8.82
N GLN A 184 6.58 -11.87 -8.67
CA GLN A 184 7.74 -12.63 -8.21
C GLN A 184 8.82 -12.62 -9.30
N TYR A 185 10.09 -12.66 -8.90
CA TYR A 185 11.24 -12.73 -9.81
C TYR A 185 11.42 -11.50 -10.72
N GLN A 186 10.81 -10.36 -10.39
CA GLN A 186 11.04 -9.12 -11.16
C GLN A 186 12.53 -8.69 -11.19
N HIS A 187 13.37 -9.22 -10.30
CA HIS A 187 14.82 -8.97 -10.27
C HIS A 187 15.60 -9.82 -11.30
N ASP A 188 14.99 -10.88 -11.83
CA ASP A 188 15.62 -11.83 -12.73
C ASP A 188 15.50 -11.42 -14.22
N VAL A 189 14.72 -10.38 -14.51
CA VAL A 189 14.56 -9.84 -15.86
C VAL A 189 15.43 -8.60 -16.09
N SER A 190 15.58 -8.19 -17.34
CA SER A 190 16.29 -6.96 -17.71
C SER A 190 15.69 -5.74 -17.00
N GLN A 191 16.44 -5.14 -16.05
CA GLN A 191 15.95 -4.02 -15.25
C GLN A 191 15.68 -2.75 -16.07
N LYS A 192 16.37 -2.59 -17.19
CA LYS A 192 16.15 -1.49 -18.12
C LYS A 192 14.80 -1.64 -18.83
N LYS A 193 14.57 -2.80 -19.46
CA LYS A 193 13.30 -3.10 -20.14
C LYS A 193 12.12 -3.04 -19.18
N LEU A 194 12.29 -3.58 -17.95
CA LEU A 194 11.27 -3.53 -16.90
C LEU A 194 10.91 -2.08 -16.55
N SER A 195 11.90 -1.23 -16.26
CA SER A 195 11.68 0.18 -15.94
C SER A 195 10.90 0.89 -17.05
N GLU A 196 11.40 0.81 -18.29
CA GLU A 196 10.77 1.45 -19.45
C GLU A 196 9.31 0.99 -19.65
N SER A 197 9.03 -0.30 -19.45
CA SER A 197 7.68 -0.86 -19.58
C SER A 197 6.75 -0.41 -18.46
N LEU A 198 7.22 -0.41 -17.21
CA LEU A 198 6.42 0.03 -16.06
C LEU A 198 6.14 1.54 -16.10
N ASP A 199 7.14 2.36 -16.44
CA ASP A 199 6.98 3.81 -16.62
C ASP A 199 5.94 4.13 -17.71
N PHE A 200 5.99 3.41 -18.84
CA PHE A 200 4.99 3.53 -19.89
C PHE A 200 3.57 3.19 -19.41
N VAL A 201 3.42 2.19 -18.56
CA VAL A 201 2.11 1.85 -17.96
C VAL A 201 1.60 2.99 -17.09
N VAL A 202 2.45 3.55 -16.23
CA VAL A 202 2.07 4.69 -15.37
C VAL A 202 1.62 5.87 -16.20
N ASP A 203 2.42 6.28 -17.19
CA ASP A 203 2.09 7.40 -18.08
C ASP A 203 0.78 7.15 -18.83
N THR A 204 0.57 5.94 -19.35
CA THR A 204 -0.65 5.58 -20.06
C THR A 204 -1.87 5.67 -19.16
N VAL A 205 -1.80 5.13 -17.96
CA VAL A 205 -2.93 5.12 -17.01
C VAL A 205 -3.23 6.54 -16.51
N VAL A 206 -2.21 7.32 -16.17
CA VAL A 206 -2.39 8.73 -15.76
C VAL A 206 -3.07 9.54 -16.86
N ASN A 207 -2.63 9.39 -18.11
CA ASN A 207 -3.26 10.08 -19.22
C ASN A 207 -4.70 9.60 -19.51
N GLN A 208 -4.96 8.30 -19.36
CA GLN A 208 -6.28 7.70 -19.56
C GLN A 208 -7.30 8.18 -18.51
N VAL A 209 -6.88 8.31 -17.25
CA VAL A 209 -7.75 8.76 -16.15
C VAL A 209 -7.89 10.28 -16.12
N GLY A 210 -7.04 11.02 -16.84
CA GLY A 210 -7.06 12.48 -16.87
C GLY A 210 -6.56 13.15 -15.58
N VAL A 211 -5.74 12.46 -14.81
CA VAL A 211 -5.10 13.02 -13.61
C VAL A 211 -3.99 13.96 -14.04
N CYS A 212 -4.24 15.26 -13.94
CA CYS A 212 -3.19 16.25 -14.10
C CYS A 212 -2.40 16.36 -12.78
N LEU A 213 -1.20 15.81 -12.74
CA LEU A 213 -0.30 15.88 -11.57
C LEU A 213 0.05 17.31 -11.14
N LEU A 214 -0.19 18.31 -12.00
CA LEU A 214 0.01 19.74 -11.70
C LEU A 214 -0.98 20.30 -10.67
N TYR A 215 -2.10 19.62 -10.39
CA TYR A 215 -3.11 20.09 -9.44
C TYR A 215 -2.99 19.45 -8.04
N THR A 216 -2.01 18.61 -7.80
CA THR A 216 -1.78 18.00 -6.48
C THR A 216 -0.75 18.73 -5.63
N SER A 217 -0.23 19.87 -6.09
CA SER A 217 0.56 20.77 -5.25
C SER A 217 -0.39 21.51 -4.30
N PRO A 218 -0.24 21.37 -2.98
CA PRO A 218 -0.95 22.24 -2.05
C PRO A 218 -0.46 23.67 -2.25
N SER A 219 -1.38 24.56 -2.56
CA SER A 219 -1.19 26.01 -2.46
C SER A 219 -1.17 26.41 -0.98
#